data_60373331cf3fcf0c453ff8dc8ec66b88
#
_entry.id   60373331cf3fcf0c453ff8dc8ec66b88
#
_cell.length_a   1.000
_cell.length_b   1.000
_cell.length_c   1.000
_cell.angle_alpha   90.00
_cell.angle_beta   90.00
_cell.angle_gamma   90.00
#
_symmetry.space_group_name_H-M   'P 1'
#
loop_
_entity.id
_entity.type
_entity.pdbx_description
1 polymer ?
#
loop_
_entity_poly.entity_id
_entity_poly.type
_entity_poly.pdbx_seq_one_letter_code
_entity_poly.pdbx_strand_id
1 'polypeptide(L)'
;VTDDVFEVLRDEIAADPANAAFTALGWRPLVVGSPGSKVAILSQAPGRRAQESGVPFNDASGDRLLRWLDVPRDRFDDPSDFAIVPMDFYYPGKGASGDLPPRRGIAAAWHPRILGLIRPRLTILVGAHAQRFHLGDRWRGSLTETVRAWREFAPEVVPVVHPSPLNVGWHQRHPWFEEELVPDLRRRVAEALGTEAPTADTVPVEAPRADPRTL
;
A
#
# COMPACT_ATOMS: atom_id res chain seq x y z
N VAL A 1 0.92 15.09 -27.50
CA VAL A 1 0.00 14.59 -26.47
C VAL A 1 0.37 13.12 -26.31
N THR A 2 1.24 12.83 -25.37
CA THR A 2 1.48 11.44 -24.95
C THR A 2 0.27 11.06 -24.13
N ASP A 3 -0.60 10.17 -24.68
CA ASP A 3 -1.66 9.58 -23.91
C ASP A 3 -1.05 9.02 -22.63
N ASP A 4 -1.61 9.37 -21.48
CA ASP A 4 -1.11 8.85 -20.21
C ASP A 4 -1.26 7.33 -20.25
N VAL A 5 -0.17 6.63 -20.26
CA VAL A 5 -0.10 5.15 -20.37
C VAL A 5 -0.98 4.46 -19.32
N PHE A 6 -1.17 5.10 -18.16
CA PHE A 6 -2.04 4.58 -17.12
C PHE A 6 -3.53 4.87 -17.38
N GLU A 7 -3.87 5.92 -18.14
CA GLU A 7 -5.25 6.10 -18.61
C GLU A 7 -5.61 5.02 -19.63
N VAL A 8 -4.73 4.78 -20.62
CA VAL A 8 -4.93 3.68 -21.59
C VAL A 8 -5.09 2.33 -20.88
N LEU A 9 -4.24 2.07 -19.88
CA LEU A 9 -4.31 0.85 -19.07
C LEU A 9 -5.64 0.74 -18.32
N ARG A 10 -6.13 1.82 -17.70
CA ARG A 10 -7.44 1.85 -17.03
C ARG A 10 -8.58 1.58 -17.99
N ASP A 11 -8.53 2.14 -19.18
CA ASP A 11 -9.56 1.90 -20.21
C ASP A 11 -9.56 0.45 -20.69
N GLU A 12 -8.41 -0.16 -20.90
CA GLU A 12 -8.29 -1.58 -21.24
C GLU A 12 -8.80 -2.49 -20.11
N ILE A 13 -8.45 -2.19 -18.85
CA ILE A 13 -8.99 -2.94 -17.69
C ILE A 13 -10.51 -2.78 -17.62
N ALA A 14 -11.05 -1.59 -17.87
CA ALA A 14 -12.48 -1.36 -17.86
C ALA A 14 -13.22 -2.10 -18.98
N ALA A 15 -12.56 -2.26 -20.13
CA ALA A 15 -13.10 -2.99 -21.30
C ALA A 15 -13.00 -4.52 -21.15
N ASP A 16 -12.23 -5.04 -20.19
CA ASP A 16 -12.12 -6.48 -19.96
C ASP A 16 -13.50 -7.05 -19.57
N PRO A 17 -14.00 -8.10 -20.26
CA PRO A 17 -15.28 -8.74 -19.93
C PRO A 17 -15.43 -9.17 -18.47
N ALA A 18 -14.32 -9.52 -17.79
CA ALA A 18 -14.33 -9.84 -16.35
C ALA A 18 -14.75 -8.65 -15.48
N ASN A 19 -14.69 -7.42 -16.00
CA ASN A 19 -15.01 -6.18 -15.31
C ASN A 19 -16.35 -5.56 -15.76
N ALA A 20 -17.07 -6.16 -16.70
CA ALA A 20 -18.29 -5.60 -17.30
C ALA A 20 -19.34 -5.19 -16.25
N ALA A 21 -19.52 -5.98 -15.19
CA ALA A 21 -20.48 -5.68 -14.12
C ALA A 21 -20.13 -4.38 -13.37
N PHE A 22 -18.85 -4.08 -13.17
CA PHE A 22 -18.40 -2.85 -12.49
C PHE A 22 -18.46 -1.65 -13.43
N THR A 23 -18.11 -1.84 -14.70
CA THR A 23 -18.23 -0.80 -15.73
C THR A 23 -19.69 -0.39 -15.93
N ALA A 24 -20.64 -1.34 -15.88
CA ALA A 24 -22.08 -1.07 -15.94
C ALA A 24 -22.58 -0.23 -14.74
N LEU A 25 -21.88 -0.27 -13.58
CA LEU A 25 -22.15 0.60 -12.44
C LEU A 25 -21.52 2.00 -12.59
N GLY A 26 -20.84 2.28 -13.70
CA GLY A 26 -20.08 3.52 -13.90
C GLY A 26 -18.77 3.58 -13.12
N TRP A 27 -18.30 2.48 -12.56
CA TRP A 27 -17.04 2.44 -11.83
C TRP A 27 -15.85 2.37 -12.77
N ARG A 28 -14.78 3.06 -12.39
CA ARG A 28 -13.47 2.94 -13.05
C ARG A 28 -12.52 2.08 -12.22
N PRO A 29 -11.56 1.38 -12.84
CA PRO A 29 -10.56 0.62 -12.11
C PRO A 29 -9.65 1.55 -11.29
N LEU A 30 -9.44 1.21 -10.03
CA LEU A 30 -8.51 1.91 -9.15
C LEU A 30 -7.11 1.31 -9.30
N VAL A 31 -6.36 1.84 -10.24
CA VAL A 31 -4.93 1.62 -10.39
C VAL A 31 -4.28 2.96 -10.69
N VAL A 32 -3.25 3.30 -9.91
CA VAL A 32 -2.54 4.59 -10.01
C VAL A 32 -1.06 4.31 -10.22
N GLY A 33 -0.40 5.15 -10.99
CA GLY A 33 1.04 5.07 -11.22
C GLY A 33 1.45 5.79 -12.50
N SER A 34 2.75 5.77 -12.73
CA SER A 34 3.40 6.23 -13.96
C SER A 34 4.60 5.35 -14.26
N PRO A 35 5.18 5.39 -15.46
CA PRO A 35 6.43 4.68 -15.75
C PRO A 35 7.62 5.12 -14.86
N GLY A 36 7.49 6.25 -14.18
CA GLY A 36 8.49 6.77 -13.24
C GLY A 36 8.24 6.45 -11.77
N SER A 37 7.16 5.73 -11.44
CA SER A 37 6.83 5.40 -10.04
C SER A 37 7.99 4.66 -9.37
N LYS A 38 8.44 5.18 -8.24
CA LYS A 38 9.61 4.68 -7.51
C LYS A 38 9.25 3.58 -6.50
N VAL A 39 8.06 3.70 -5.91
CA VAL A 39 7.53 2.77 -4.92
C VAL A 39 6.21 2.19 -5.39
N ALA A 40 6.07 0.87 -5.39
CA ALA A 40 4.80 0.19 -5.68
C ALA A 40 4.14 -0.31 -4.39
N ILE A 41 2.87 0.03 -4.21
CA ILE A 41 2.01 -0.50 -3.14
C ILE A 41 1.09 -1.55 -3.76
N LEU A 42 1.37 -2.82 -3.50
CA LEU A 42 0.55 -3.93 -3.95
C LEU A 42 -0.37 -4.34 -2.80
N SER A 43 -1.67 -4.07 -2.94
CA SER A 43 -2.65 -4.23 -1.87
C SER A 43 -3.75 -5.23 -2.24
N GLN A 44 -4.73 -5.43 -1.36
CA GLN A 44 -5.77 -6.43 -1.58
C GLN A 44 -6.77 -6.03 -2.68
N ALA A 45 -7.62 -5.07 -2.41
CA ALA A 45 -8.62 -4.48 -3.30
C ALA A 45 -9.04 -3.14 -2.71
N PRO A 46 -9.57 -2.20 -3.51
CA PRO A 46 -10.11 -0.97 -2.94
C PRO A 46 -11.29 -1.26 -2.02
N GLY A 47 -11.36 -0.52 -0.91
CA GLY A 47 -12.57 -0.46 -0.10
C GLY A 47 -13.65 0.34 -0.81
N ARG A 48 -14.91 0.21 -0.33
CA ARG A 48 -16.07 0.88 -0.94
C ARG A 48 -15.85 2.40 -1.09
N ARG A 49 -15.37 3.06 -0.03
CA ARG A 49 -15.11 4.50 -0.03
C ARG A 49 -14.07 4.90 -1.07
N ALA A 50 -13.00 4.13 -1.21
CA ALA A 50 -11.98 4.37 -2.23
C ALA A 50 -12.57 4.22 -3.64
N GLN A 51 -13.37 3.18 -3.88
CA GLN A 51 -14.04 2.98 -5.15
C GLN A 51 -14.99 4.12 -5.51
N GLU A 52 -15.81 4.58 -4.57
CA GLU A 52 -16.80 5.65 -4.78
C GLU A 52 -16.13 7.02 -5.03
N SER A 53 -14.99 7.28 -4.39
CA SER A 53 -14.27 8.56 -4.54
C SER A 53 -13.24 8.55 -5.67
N GLY A 54 -12.84 7.38 -6.18
CA GLY A 54 -11.73 7.25 -7.11
C GLY A 54 -10.34 7.48 -6.50
N VAL A 55 -10.24 7.61 -5.17
CA VAL A 55 -8.98 7.91 -4.46
C VAL A 55 -8.56 6.72 -3.60
N PRO A 56 -7.44 6.04 -3.92
CA PRO A 56 -6.94 4.92 -3.13
C PRO A 56 -6.57 5.35 -1.71
N PHE A 57 -6.80 4.45 -0.74
CA PHE A 57 -6.38 4.69 0.65
C PHE A 57 -6.87 6.02 1.26
N ASN A 58 -8.09 6.45 0.95
CA ASN A 58 -8.69 7.67 1.51
C ASN A 58 -9.53 7.41 2.78
N ASP A 59 -9.08 6.47 3.60
CA ASP A 59 -9.73 6.02 4.82
C ASP A 59 -8.72 5.85 5.96
N ALA A 60 -9.18 5.39 7.12
CA ALA A 60 -8.33 5.15 8.29
C ALA A 60 -7.19 4.15 8.04
N SER A 61 -7.34 3.24 7.06
CA SER A 61 -6.25 2.35 6.64
C SER A 61 -5.17 3.14 5.90
N GLY A 62 -5.59 4.07 5.03
CA GLY A 62 -4.67 4.98 4.34
C GLY A 62 -3.91 5.86 5.32
N ASP A 63 -4.60 6.48 6.29
CA ASP A 63 -3.95 7.30 7.32
C ASP A 63 -2.88 6.53 8.10
N ARG A 64 -3.15 5.25 8.42
CA ARG A 64 -2.16 4.40 9.07
C ARG A 64 -1.01 4.05 8.15
N LEU A 65 -1.27 3.71 6.89
CA LEU A 65 -0.24 3.42 5.90
C LEU A 65 0.69 4.61 5.73
N LEU A 66 0.18 5.81 5.55
CA LEU A 66 0.97 7.05 5.43
C LEU A 66 1.88 7.27 6.64
N ARG A 67 1.38 7.03 7.86
CA ARG A 67 2.22 7.10 9.07
C ARG A 67 3.35 6.06 9.08
N TRP A 68 3.10 4.84 8.58
CA TRP A 68 4.16 3.83 8.48
C TRP A 68 5.21 4.18 7.44
N LEU A 69 4.80 4.79 6.33
CA LEU A 69 5.71 5.22 5.25
C LEU A 69 6.45 6.52 5.58
N ASP A 70 5.94 7.30 6.54
CA ASP A 70 6.41 8.65 6.88
C ASP A 70 6.40 9.59 5.67
N VAL A 71 5.29 9.59 4.93
CA VAL A 71 5.09 10.45 3.77
C VAL A 71 3.79 11.25 3.89
N PRO A 72 3.78 12.51 3.45
CA PRO A 72 2.57 13.30 3.39
C PRO A 72 1.64 12.83 2.27
N ARG A 73 0.36 13.17 2.37
CA ARG A 73 -0.69 12.71 1.46
C ARG A 73 -0.46 13.13 0.02
N ASP A 74 -0.10 14.38 -0.20
CA ASP A 74 0.18 14.95 -1.52
C ASP A 74 1.30 14.20 -2.25
N ARG A 75 2.33 13.79 -1.52
CA ARG A 75 3.41 12.99 -2.07
C ARG A 75 2.98 11.54 -2.36
N PHE A 76 2.20 10.94 -1.48
CA PHE A 76 1.66 9.60 -1.68
C PHE A 76 0.74 9.53 -2.91
N ASP A 77 0.03 10.62 -3.20
CA ASP A 77 -0.86 10.73 -4.36
C ASP A 77 -0.13 11.10 -5.67
N ASP A 78 1.17 11.43 -5.60
CA ASP A 78 1.98 11.70 -6.80
C ASP A 78 2.33 10.37 -7.51
N PRO A 79 1.81 10.13 -8.72
CA PRO A 79 2.07 8.90 -9.45
C PRO A 79 3.53 8.76 -9.91
N SER A 80 4.34 9.81 -9.86
CA SER A 80 5.77 9.72 -10.14
C SER A 80 6.54 9.09 -8.97
N ASP A 81 6.04 9.21 -7.76
CA ASP A 81 6.63 8.63 -6.57
C ASP A 81 5.99 7.28 -6.22
N PHE A 82 4.66 7.18 -6.26
CA PHE A 82 3.94 5.96 -5.86
C PHE A 82 3.05 5.39 -6.95
N ALA A 83 3.11 4.07 -7.12
CA ALA A 83 2.11 3.31 -7.84
C ALA A 83 1.26 2.51 -6.85
N ILE A 84 -0.06 2.58 -6.98
CA ILE A 84 -1.02 1.81 -6.20
C ILE A 84 -1.64 0.74 -7.12
N VAL A 85 -1.28 -0.52 -6.88
CA VAL A 85 -1.64 -1.65 -7.74
C VAL A 85 -2.31 -2.73 -6.89
N PRO A 86 -3.62 -2.65 -6.66
CA PRO A 86 -4.34 -3.66 -5.87
C PRO A 86 -4.50 -4.97 -6.65
N MET A 87 -4.63 -6.09 -5.94
CA MET A 87 -4.87 -7.44 -6.50
C MET A 87 -6.18 -7.53 -7.29
N ASP A 88 -7.16 -6.69 -6.97
CA ASP A 88 -8.37 -6.43 -7.74
C ASP A 88 -8.56 -4.91 -7.86
N PHE A 89 -8.87 -4.45 -9.04
CA PHE A 89 -8.97 -3.01 -9.32
C PHE A 89 -10.32 -2.40 -8.96
N TYR A 90 -11.25 -3.21 -8.49
CA TYR A 90 -12.59 -2.78 -8.10
C TYR A 90 -12.92 -3.27 -6.70
N TYR A 91 -13.83 -2.56 -6.04
CA TYR A 91 -14.40 -3.02 -4.77
C TYR A 91 -15.19 -4.31 -5.00
N PRO A 92 -14.78 -5.44 -4.43
CA PRO A 92 -15.38 -6.73 -4.74
C PRO A 92 -16.75 -6.95 -4.09
N GLY A 93 -17.18 -6.04 -3.23
CA GLY A 93 -18.45 -6.14 -2.50
C GLY A 93 -18.28 -6.50 -1.03
N LYS A 94 -19.39 -6.51 -0.29
CA LYS A 94 -19.45 -6.83 1.14
C LYS A 94 -19.78 -8.29 1.36
N GLY A 95 -18.99 -8.97 2.18
CA GLY A 95 -19.26 -10.31 2.68
C GLY A 95 -19.89 -10.30 4.08
N ALA A 96 -20.05 -11.47 4.69
CA ALA A 96 -20.64 -11.64 6.01
C ALA A 96 -19.76 -11.02 7.14
N SER A 97 -18.44 -11.03 6.99
CA SER A 97 -17.49 -10.59 8.01
C SER A 97 -16.49 -9.54 7.52
N GLY A 98 -16.88 -8.68 6.59
CA GLY A 98 -16.02 -7.67 5.99
C GLY A 98 -16.18 -7.61 4.48
N ASP A 99 -15.22 -7.01 3.78
CA ASP A 99 -15.23 -6.98 2.32
C ASP A 99 -14.83 -8.34 1.75
N LEU A 100 -15.37 -8.65 0.58
CA LEU A 100 -15.02 -9.88 -0.14
C LEU A 100 -13.54 -9.87 -0.53
N PRO A 101 -12.91 -11.05 -0.67
CA PRO A 101 -11.54 -11.13 -1.16
C PRO A 101 -11.43 -10.66 -2.61
N PRO A 102 -10.22 -10.29 -3.07
CA PRO A 102 -9.97 -10.00 -4.48
C PRO A 102 -10.42 -11.15 -5.37
N ARG A 103 -10.98 -10.83 -6.53
CA ARG A 103 -11.35 -11.84 -7.52
C ARG A 103 -10.11 -12.57 -8.04
N ARG A 104 -10.26 -13.86 -8.26
CA ARG A 104 -9.17 -14.69 -8.78
C ARG A 104 -8.84 -14.33 -10.23
N GLY A 105 -7.58 -14.41 -10.59
CA GLY A 105 -7.11 -14.22 -11.97
C GLY A 105 -6.83 -12.77 -12.37
N ILE A 106 -7.43 -11.78 -11.72
CA ILE A 106 -7.24 -10.35 -12.07
C ILE A 106 -5.77 -9.96 -11.98
N ALA A 107 -5.14 -10.19 -10.84
CA ALA A 107 -3.72 -9.88 -10.67
C ALA A 107 -2.83 -10.66 -11.63
N ALA A 108 -3.11 -11.94 -11.88
CA ALA A 108 -2.33 -12.74 -12.82
C ALA A 108 -2.40 -12.22 -14.26
N ALA A 109 -3.55 -11.69 -14.67
CA ALA A 109 -3.72 -11.12 -16.00
C ALA A 109 -3.01 -9.76 -16.18
N TRP A 110 -3.01 -8.92 -15.15
CA TRP A 110 -2.64 -7.51 -15.31
C TRP A 110 -1.33 -7.09 -14.63
N HIS A 111 -0.98 -7.67 -13.46
CA HIS A 111 0.21 -7.25 -12.70
C HIS A 111 1.52 -7.39 -13.46
N PRO A 112 1.79 -8.45 -14.26
CA PRO A 112 3.04 -8.54 -15.00
C PRO A 112 3.26 -7.35 -15.95
N ARG A 113 2.19 -6.90 -16.64
CA ARG A 113 2.25 -5.75 -17.53
C ARG A 113 2.44 -4.45 -16.75
N ILE A 114 1.67 -4.24 -15.68
CA ILE A 114 1.77 -3.02 -14.86
C ILE A 114 3.16 -2.89 -14.25
N LEU A 115 3.65 -3.95 -13.62
CA LEU A 115 4.97 -3.96 -12.98
C LEU A 115 6.11 -3.79 -14.00
N GLY A 116 5.93 -4.31 -15.21
CA GLY A 116 6.86 -4.09 -16.33
C GLY A 116 6.93 -2.62 -16.78
N LEU A 117 5.83 -1.88 -16.64
CA LEU A 117 5.78 -0.45 -16.97
C LEU A 117 6.45 0.42 -15.91
N ILE A 118 6.17 0.17 -14.63
CA ILE A 118 6.64 1.04 -13.53
C ILE A 118 8.07 0.74 -13.09
N ARG A 119 8.49 -0.54 -13.04
CA ARG A 119 9.83 -0.99 -12.57
C ARG A 119 10.26 -0.32 -11.27
N PRO A 120 9.50 -0.49 -10.18
CA PRO A 120 9.72 0.26 -8.94
C PRO A 120 11.04 -0.15 -8.27
N ARG A 121 11.65 0.79 -7.54
CA ARG A 121 12.84 0.52 -6.69
C ARG A 121 12.48 -0.23 -5.42
N LEU A 122 11.26 -0.03 -4.92
CA LEU A 122 10.72 -0.67 -3.73
C LEU A 122 9.28 -1.13 -3.98
N THR A 123 8.99 -2.37 -3.64
CA THR A 123 7.64 -2.94 -3.67
C THR A 123 7.17 -3.27 -2.26
N ILE A 124 6.04 -2.71 -1.84
CA ILE A 124 5.44 -2.97 -0.54
C ILE A 124 4.22 -3.87 -0.73
N LEU A 125 4.26 -5.07 -0.15
CA LEU A 125 3.19 -6.07 -0.25
C LEU A 125 2.27 -5.98 0.96
N VAL A 126 1.10 -5.37 0.77
CA VAL A 126 0.14 -5.06 1.84
C VAL A 126 -0.88 -6.19 1.99
N GLY A 127 -0.74 -6.97 3.06
CA GLY A 127 -1.67 -8.04 3.42
C GLY A 127 -1.41 -9.38 2.70
N ALA A 128 -2.12 -10.42 3.17
CA ALA A 128 -1.84 -11.80 2.78
C ALA A 128 -2.06 -12.10 1.29
N HIS A 129 -3.05 -11.47 0.65
CA HIS A 129 -3.34 -11.74 -0.76
C HIS A 129 -2.18 -11.31 -1.68
N ALA A 130 -1.69 -10.09 -1.52
CA ALA A 130 -0.55 -9.59 -2.28
C ALA A 130 0.71 -10.40 -1.99
N GLN A 131 0.98 -10.71 -0.71
CA GLN A 131 2.15 -11.49 -0.31
C GLN A 131 2.15 -12.91 -0.90
N ARG A 132 1.04 -13.64 -0.79
CA ARG A 132 0.94 -15.00 -1.36
C ARG A 132 1.17 -15.01 -2.87
N PHE A 133 0.58 -14.06 -3.56
CA PHE A 133 0.68 -14.00 -5.02
C PHE A 133 2.10 -13.64 -5.49
N HIS A 134 2.68 -12.58 -4.92
CA HIS A 134 3.95 -12.05 -5.40
C HIS A 134 5.19 -12.75 -4.83
N LEU A 135 5.08 -13.36 -3.66
CA LEU A 135 6.19 -14.12 -3.08
C LEU A 135 6.21 -15.59 -3.55
N GLY A 136 5.06 -16.14 -3.97
CA GLY A 136 4.99 -17.54 -4.40
C GLY A 136 5.56 -18.49 -3.37
N ASP A 137 6.54 -19.31 -3.75
CA ASP A 137 7.21 -20.27 -2.88
C ASP A 137 8.01 -19.63 -1.72
N ARG A 138 8.27 -18.32 -1.79
CA ARG A 138 8.90 -17.57 -0.69
C ARG A 138 7.91 -17.18 0.42
N TRP A 139 6.59 -17.40 0.24
CA TRP A 139 5.60 -17.20 1.28
C TRP A 139 5.85 -18.14 2.47
N ARG A 140 5.88 -17.60 3.70
CA ARG A 140 6.24 -18.35 4.91
C ARG A 140 5.05 -19.04 5.60
N GLY A 141 4.02 -19.42 4.86
CA GLY A 141 2.85 -20.17 5.37
C GLY A 141 1.81 -19.31 6.10
N SER A 142 2.20 -18.20 6.75
CA SER A 142 1.30 -17.27 7.40
C SER A 142 1.68 -15.82 7.15
N LEU A 143 0.70 -14.90 7.33
CA LEU A 143 0.96 -13.46 7.25
C LEU A 143 2.02 -13.03 8.26
N THR A 144 1.89 -13.47 9.50
CA THR A 144 2.79 -13.08 10.60
C THR A 144 4.22 -13.55 10.33
N GLU A 145 4.41 -14.81 9.96
CA GLU A 145 5.74 -15.36 9.66
C GLU A 145 6.38 -14.67 8.44
N THR A 146 5.59 -14.39 7.42
CA THR A 146 6.09 -13.69 6.23
C THR A 146 6.50 -12.25 6.56
N VAL A 147 5.67 -11.54 7.30
CA VAL A 147 5.99 -10.17 7.72
C VAL A 147 7.19 -10.16 8.69
N ARG A 148 7.29 -11.14 9.60
CA ARG A 148 8.45 -11.26 10.53
C ARG A 148 9.77 -11.47 9.78
N ALA A 149 9.72 -12.14 8.65
CA ALA A 149 10.88 -12.41 7.80
C ALA A 149 11.20 -11.28 6.78
N TRP A 150 10.71 -10.04 6.96
CA TRP A 150 10.81 -8.96 5.95
C TRP A 150 12.25 -8.72 5.45
N ARG A 151 13.26 -8.92 6.31
CA ARG A 151 14.66 -8.72 5.94
C ARG A 151 15.16 -9.66 4.84
N GLU A 152 14.51 -10.83 4.70
CA GLU A 152 14.87 -11.83 3.68
C GLU A 152 14.37 -11.45 2.28
N PHE A 153 13.40 -10.52 2.19
CA PHE A 153 12.85 -10.02 0.92
C PHE A 153 13.47 -8.69 0.49
N ALA A 154 14.23 -8.06 1.40
CA ALA A 154 14.91 -6.79 1.16
C ALA A 154 16.06 -6.96 0.12
N PRO A 155 16.49 -5.85 -0.55
CA PRO A 155 16.01 -4.49 -0.40
C PRO A 155 14.74 -4.15 -1.20
N GLU A 156 14.40 -4.91 -2.23
CA GLU A 156 13.38 -4.52 -3.21
C GLU A 156 11.95 -4.77 -2.74
N VAL A 157 11.74 -5.67 -1.78
CA VAL A 157 10.39 -6.07 -1.34
C VAL A 157 10.26 -5.99 0.18
N VAL A 158 9.17 -5.38 0.66
CA VAL A 158 8.81 -5.36 2.09
C VAL A 158 7.36 -5.82 2.26
N PRO A 159 7.13 -7.00 2.86
CA PRO A 159 5.79 -7.42 3.24
C PRO A 159 5.34 -6.71 4.51
N VAL A 160 4.11 -6.20 4.51
CA VAL A 160 3.49 -5.56 5.67
C VAL A 160 2.09 -6.12 5.94
N VAL A 161 1.63 -6.04 7.18
CA VAL A 161 0.24 -6.36 7.51
C VAL A 161 -0.69 -5.32 6.87
N HIS A 162 -1.95 -5.69 6.61
CA HIS A 162 -2.92 -4.70 6.14
C HIS A 162 -3.16 -3.63 7.22
N PRO A 163 -3.12 -2.33 6.90
CA PRO A 163 -3.21 -1.23 7.87
C PRO A 163 -4.63 -0.99 8.42
N SER A 164 -5.52 -1.97 8.28
CA SER A 164 -6.91 -1.89 8.77
C SER A 164 -6.97 -1.63 10.28
N PRO A 165 -7.88 -0.75 10.74
CA PRO A 165 -8.17 -0.59 12.16
C PRO A 165 -8.57 -1.90 12.87
N LEU A 166 -9.08 -2.88 12.13
CA LEU A 166 -9.45 -4.19 12.68
C LEU A 166 -8.25 -5.02 13.15
N ASN A 167 -7.03 -4.66 12.77
CA ASN A 167 -5.80 -5.37 13.12
C ASN A 167 -5.16 -4.90 14.44
N VAL A 168 -5.87 -4.13 15.28
CA VAL A 168 -5.34 -3.66 16.58
C VAL A 168 -4.83 -4.81 17.45
N GLY A 169 -5.61 -5.89 17.58
CA GLY A 169 -5.18 -7.05 18.36
C GLY A 169 -3.97 -7.80 17.79
N TRP A 170 -3.74 -7.71 16.48
CA TRP A 170 -2.51 -8.21 15.87
C TRP A 170 -1.31 -7.35 16.27
N HIS A 171 -1.41 -6.03 16.19
CA HIS A 171 -0.33 -5.10 16.56
C HIS A 171 0.03 -5.23 18.03
N GLN A 172 -0.95 -5.35 18.92
CA GLN A 172 -0.69 -5.55 20.36
C GLN A 172 0.13 -6.80 20.65
N ARG A 173 -0.08 -7.88 19.87
CA ARG A 173 0.68 -9.13 20.03
C ARG A 173 2.05 -9.12 19.31
N HIS A 174 2.28 -8.15 18.47
CA HIS A 174 3.49 -8.08 17.62
C HIS A 174 4.10 -6.67 17.64
N PRO A 175 4.55 -6.17 18.81
CA PRO A 175 5.10 -4.81 18.95
C PRO A 175 6.33 -4.57 18.07
N TRP A 176 7.10 -5.62 17.78
CA TRP A 176 8.25 -5.59 16.88
C TRP A 176 7.92 -4.99 15.49
N PHE A 177 6.67 -5.03 15.06
CA PHE A 177 6.28 -4.46 13.78
C PHE A 177 6.51 -2.94 13.77
N GLU A 178 6.02 -2.25 14.79
CA GLU A 178 6.20 -0.80 14.92
C GLU A 178 7.62 -0.44 15.37
N GLU A 179 8.26 -1.29 16.18
CA GLU A 179 9.58 -1.04 16.77
C GLU A 179 10.73 -1.33 15.81
N GLU A 180 10.62 -2.35 14.96
CA GLU A 180 11.70 -2.81 14.11
C GLU A 180 11.40 -2.62 12.61
N LEU A 181 10.20 -3.07 12.13
CA LEU A 181 9.90 -3.05 10.71
C LEU A 181 9.56 -1.66 10.22
N VAL A 182 8.72 -0.91 10.93
CA VAL A 182 8.30 0.44 10.48
C VAL A 182 9.48 1.39 10.31
N PRO A 183 10.47 1.47 11.23
CA PRO A 183 11.66 2.28 11.02
C PRO A 183 12.48 1.87 9.77
N ASP A 184 12.64 0.57 9.53
CA ASP A 184 13.33 0.06 8.34
C ASP A 184 12.55 0.38 7.05
N LEU A 185 11.22 0.27 7.09
CA LEU A 185 10.33 0.62 5.98
C LEU A 185 10.46 2.10 5.61
N ARG A 186 10.42 3.01 6.59
CA ARG A 186 10.60 4.46 6.40
C ARG A 186 11.92 4.78 5.71
N ARG A 187 13.00 4.20 6.21
CA ARG A 187 14.32 4.36 5.62
C ARG A 187 14.35 3.93 4.16
N ARG A 188 13.77 2.75 3.84
CA ARG A 188 13.71 2.23 2.45
C ARG A 188 12.85 3.08 1.54
N VAL A 189 11.73 3.59 2.06
CA VAL A 189 10.88 4.51 1.30
C VAL A 189 11.64 5.80 0.99
N ALA A 190 12.31 6.40 1.98
CA ALA A 190 13.13 7.60 1.78
C ALA A 190 14.25 7.37 0.75
N GLU A 191 14.96 6.25 0.84
CA GLU A 191 16.00 5.85 -0.13
C GLU A 191 15.41 5.68 -1.54
N ALA A 192 14.28 4.99 -1.69
CA ALA A 192 13.62 4.77 -2.98
C ALA A 192 13.15 6.09 -3.60
N LEU A 193 12.65 7.01 -2.78
CA LEU A 193 12.19 8.34 -3.19
C LEU A 193 13.34 9.34 -3.44
N GLY A 194 14.57 9.02 -3.01
CA GLY A 194 15.73 9.90 -3.13
C GLY A 194 15.68 11.07 -2.14
N THR A 195 15.10 10.87 -0.95
CA THR A 195 15.08 11.84 0.16
C THR A 195 16.00 11.37 1.29
N GLU A 196 16.50 12.30 2.09
CA GLU A 196 17.22 11.93 3.31
C GLU A 196 16.26 11.19 4.26
N ALA A 197 16.72 10.05 4.79
CA ALA A 197 15.98 9.36 5.83
C ALA A 197 15.83 10.28 7.05
N PRO A 198 14.68 10.30 7.74
CA PRO A 198 14.54 11.07 8.97
C PRO A 198 15.64 10.64 9.95
N THR A 199 16.48 11.62 10.35
CA THR A 199 17.48 11.40 11.39
C THR A 199 16.76 11.07 12.70
N ALA A 200 17.22 10.05 13.41
CA ALA A 200 16.63 9.56 14.65
C ALA A 200 16.66 10.57 15.83
N ASP A 201 17.05 11.81 15.59
CA ASP A 201 17.21 12.88 16.58
C ASP A 201 16.29 14.07 16.25
N THR A 202 15.01 13.96 16.56
CA THR A 202 14.21 15.15 16.94
C THR A 202 13.00 14.71 17.77
N VAL A 203 13.27 14.18 18.96
CA VAL A 203 12.29 14.28 20.04
C VAL A 203 12.35 15.72 20.54
N PRO A 204 11.30 16.53 20.43
CA PRO A 204 11.29 17.84 21.08
C PRO A 204 11.42 17.61 22.58
N VAL A 205 12.53 18.03 23.16
CA VAL A 205 12.67 18.14 24.62
C VAL A 205 11.66 19.19 25.06
N GLU A 206 10.53 18.74 25.60
CA GLU A 206 9.56 19.61 26.25
C GLU A 206 10.27 20.32 27.39
N ALA A 207 10.43 21.64 27.26
CA ALA A 207 11.03 22.46 28.29
C ALA A 207 10.25 22.29 29.61
N PRO A 208 10.92 22.16 30.76
CA PRO A 208 10.26 21.99 32.05
C PRO A 208 9.34 23.20 32.32
N ARG A 209 8.06 22.92 32.57
CA ARG A 209 7.06 23.92 32.97
C ARG A 209 7.55 24.54 34.29
N ALA A 210 7.75 25.85 34.30
CA ALA A 210 8.03 26.62 35.52
C ALA A 210 6.88 26.42 36.53
N ASP A 211 7.21 26.03 37.74
CA ASP A 211 6.30 25.90 38.87
C ASP A 211 5.77 27.31 39.28
N PRO A 212 4.43 27.55 39.29
CA PRO A 212 3.88 28.86 39.62
C PRO A 212 3.82 29.14 41.15
N ARG A 213 4.58 28.42 41.96
CA ARG A 213 4.60 28.58 43.45
C ARG A 213 5.91 29.10 43.98
N THR A 214 6.43 30.19 43.39
CA THR A 214 7.49 30.95 44.05
C THR A 214 7.22 32.43 43.82
N LEU A 215 6.34 32.97 44.61
CA LEU A 215 6.25 34.34 45.14
C LEU A 215 5.43 34.33 46.43
#